data_6cf200f42c7f1e4fce50bd35a70f851d
#
_entry.id   6cf200f42c7f1e4fce50bd35a70f851d
#
_cell.length_a   1.000
_cell.length_b   1.000
_cell.length_c   1.000
_cell.angle_alpha   90.00
_cell.angle_beta   90.00
_cell.angle_gamma   90.00
#
_symmetry.space_group_name_H-M   'P 1'
#
loop_
_entity.id
_entity.type
_entity.pdbx_description
1 polymer ?
#
loop_
_entity_poly.entity_id
_entity_poly.type
_entity_poly.pdbx_seq_one_letter_code
_entity_poly.pdbx_strand_id
1 'polypeptide(L)'
;MTIINKNVFEEEISWIRNPLIQQFAMKAVSMLPDYFFTVAASSTGKYHPSYALGAGGLVRHTKAAVKIAHELLGLDMYKRAYSSDQQDLMLVALMLHDGWKHGLDATPGSFTVAEHPSVCAAWIKQSELSRLLPEDQIDFLCGCIESHMGQWNTDYRSKKAILPIPKTPAQKFVHQADYLASRKYLIFDFGDHYYEPEDDNQSTSEPEKDRNLELAIACIVDICKKLIESGVSRDDVYRIVSENNGGNRNPNSIKTVEVAVTIKNKLEELQK
;
A
#
# COMPACT_ATOMS: atom_id res chain seq x y z
N MET A 1 -10.72 6.66 -22.34
CA MET A 1 -10.71 7.23 -20.97
C MET A 1 -11.16 6.10 -20.07
N THR A 2 -10.28 5.58 -19.23
CA THR A 2 -10.64 4.50 -18.29
C THR A 2 -11.62 5.06 -17.26
N ILE A 3 -12.80 4.46 -17.14
CA ILE A 3 -13.77 4.86 -16.11
C ILE A 3 -13.25 4.36 -14.79
N ILE A 4 -12.87 5.27 -13.89
CA ILE A 4 -12.41 4.91 -12.55
C ILE A 4 -13.63 4.65 -11.68
N ASN A 5 -13.75 3.42 -11.20
CA ASN A 5 -14.78 3.07 -10.24
C ASN A 5 -14.41 3.60 -8.85
N LYS A 6 -15.11 4.64 -8.40
CA LYS A 6 -14.93 5.22 -7.06
C LYS A 6 -15.79 4.57 -5.97
N ASN A 7 -16.59 3.56 -6.33
CA ASN A 7 -17.45 2.82 -5.40
C ASN A 7 -16.73 1.67 -4.68
N VAL A 8 -15.41 1.62 -4.80
CA VAL A 8 -14.60 0.53 -4.22
C VAL A 8 -14.70 0.39 -2.70
N PHE A 9 -15.21 1.40 -1.99
CA PHE A 9 -15.37 1.39 -0.53
C PHE A 9 -16.82 1.22 -0.07
N GLU A 10 -17.75 0.78 -0.92
CA GLU A 10 -19.17 0.60 -0.54
C GLU A 10 -19.33 -0.32 0.68
N GLU A 11 -18.59 -1.42 0.73
CA GLU A 11 -18.59 -2.35 1.86
C GLU A 11 -18.14 -1.65 3.15
N GLU A 12 -16.99 -0.99 3.15
CA GLU A 12 -16.42 -0.32 4.31
C GLU A 12 -17.27 0.87 4.78
N ILE A 13 -17.86 1.60 3.83
CA ILE A 13 -18.79 2.70 4.13
C ILE A 13 -20.07 2.16 4.79
N SER A 14 -20.53 0.96 4.41
CA SER A 14 -21.71 0.34 5.04
C SER A 14 -21.52 0.01 6.52
N TRP A 15 -20.28 -0.09 7.01
CA TRP A 15 -19.98 -0.31 8.42
C TRP A 15 -20.11 0.95 9.29
N ILE A 16 -20.18 2.12 8.68
CA ILE A 16 -20.37 3.39 9.38
C ILE A 16 -21.83 3.50 9.82
N ARG A 17 -22.05 3.66 11.12
CA ARG A 17 -23.36 3.64 11.75
C ARG A 17 -24.06 5.00 11.77
N ASN A 18 -23.27 6.07 11.94
CA ASN A 18 -23.81 7.44 11.92
C ASN A 18 -24.07 7.88 10.47
N PRO A 19 -25.34 8.19 10.09
CA PRO A 19 -25.67 8.54 8.70
C PRO A 19 -24.97 9.80 8.18
N LEU A 20 -24.68 10.77 9.04
CA LEU A 20 -23.96 11.99 8.63
C LEU A 20 -22.50 11.67 8.32
N ILE A 21 -21.85 10.85 9.16
CA ILE A 21 -20.47 10.42 8.92
C ILE A 21 -20.41 9.52 7.68
N GLN A 22 -21.42 8.69 7.46
CA GLN A 22 -21.52 7.85 6.26
C GLN A 22 -21.63 8.71 4.99
N GLN A 23 -22.50 9.74 4.98
CA GLN A 23 -22.62 10.67 3.87
C GLN A 23 -21.32 11.46 3.62
N PHE A 24 -20.65 11.88 4.71
CA PHE A 24 -19.33 12.49 4.62
C PHE A 24 -18.33 11.56 3.94
N ALA A 25 -18.24 10.29 4.37
CA ALA A 25 -17.34 9.30 3.81
C ALA A 25 -17.59 9.07 2.31
N MET A 26 -18.85 8.88 1.90
CA MET A 26 -19.23 8.74 0.49
C MET A 26 -18.76 9.95 -0.34
N LYS A 27 -19.04 11.17 0.14
CA LYS A 27 -18.64 12.39 -0.56
C LYS A 27 -17.13 12.52 -0.62
N ALA A 28 -16.42 12.31 0.49
CA ALA A 28 -14.97 12.43 0.57
C ALA A 28 -14.26 11.44 -0.36
N VAL A 29 -14.67 10.17 -0.38
CA VAL A 29 -14.14 9.16 -1.29
C VAL A 29 -14.39 9.54 -2.75
N SER A 30 -15.58 10.05 -3.10
CA SER A 30 -15.87 10.49 -4.48
C SER A 30 -14.96 11.62 -4.97
N MET A 31 -14.41 12.40 -4.05
CA MET A 31 -13.54 13.55 -4.32
C MET A 31 -12.05 13.18 -4.31
N LEU A 32 -11.67 11.95 -3.96
CA LEU A 32 -10.28 11.49 -4.05
C LEU A 32 -9.75 11.61 -5.48
N PRO A 33 -8.47 11.93 -5.67
CA PRO A 33 -7.88 12.06 -6.98
C PRO A 33 -7.83 10.71 -7.70
N ASP A 34 -7.95 10.73 -9.00
CA ASP A 34 -8.02 9.52 -9.82
C ASP A 34 -6.82 8.60 -9.66
N TYR A 35 -5.63 9.16 -9.45
CA TYR A 35 -4.44 8.35 -9.21
C TYR A 35 -4.53 7.49 -7.94
N PHE A 36 -5.29 7.91 -6.91
CA PHE A 36 -5.49 7.11 -5.70
C PHE A 36 -5.99 5.71 -6.02
N PHE A 37 -6.85 5.59 -7.02
CA PHE A 37 -7.45 4.33 -7.43
C PHE A 37 -6.57 3.47 -8.33
N THR A 38 -5.46 4.01 -8.83
CA THR A 38 -4.64 3.35 -9.87
C THR A 38 -3.21 3.03 -9.44
N VAL A 39 -2.67 3.74 -8.43
CA VAL A 39 -1.27 3.57 -8.04
C VAL A 39 -1.06 2.46 -7.01
N ALA A 40 0.20 2.02 -6.90
CA ALA A 40 0.64 1.14 -5.82
C ALA A 40 0.70 1.88 -4.47
N ALA A 41 0.54 1.18 -3.36
CA ALA A 41 0.67 1.75 -2.02
C ALA A 41 2.09 2.25 -1.73
N SER A 42 3.10 1.69 -2.40
CA SER A 42 4.50 2.09 -2.24
C SER A 42 5.21 2.06 -3.58
N SER A 43 5.91 3.13 -3.92
CA SER A 43 6.74 3.22 -5.12
C SER A 43 7.89 2.22 -5.15
N THR A 44 8.36 1.75 -3.99
CA THR A 44 9.48 0.79 -3.89
C THR A 44 9.04 -0.66 -3.67
N GLY A 45 7.81 -0.89 -3.22
CA GLY A 45 7.29 -2.22 -2.86
C GLY A 45 8.03 -2.93 -1.73
N LYS A 46 9.03 -2.27 -1.10
CA LYS A 46 9.97 -2.91 -0.19
C LYS A 46 9.34 -3.45 1.09
N TYR A 47 8.37 -2.74 1.64
CA TYR A 47 7.81 -3.01 2.97
C TYR A 47 6.37 -3.50 2.94
N HIS A 48 5.65 -3.28 1.86
CA HIS A 48 4.24 -3.61 1.73
C HIS A 48 4.01 -5.08 1.32
N PRO A 49 2.87 -5.67 1.70
CA PRO A 49 2.44 -7.00 1.22
C PRO A 49 2.19 -7.00 -0.29
N SER A 50 2.14 -8.19 -0.89
CA SER A 50 1.91 -8.34 -2.34
C SER A 50 0.62 -7.69 -2.83
N TYR A 51 -0.46 -7.77 -2.06
CA TYR A 51 -1.74 -7.15 -2.43
C TYR A 51 -1.67 -5.62 -2.57
N ALA A 52 -0.71 -4.98 -1.92
CA ALA A 52 -0.54 -3.52 -1.94
C ALA A 52 0.38 -3.03 -3.08
N LEU A 53 0.85 -3.94 -3.94
CA LEU A 53 1.73 -3.65 -5.08
C LEU A 53 0.92 -3.50 -6.37
N GLY A 54 1.54 -2.88 -7.38
CA GLY A 54 0.95 -2.71 -8.71
C GLY A 54 -0.27 -1.79 -8.75
N ALA A 55 -1.01 -1.85 -9.85
CA ALA A 55 -2.20 -1.03 -10.06
C ALA A 55 -3.26 -1.29 -8.97
N GLY A 56 -3.87 -0.22 -8.46
CA GLY A 56 -4.86 -0.31 -7.37
C GLY A 56 -4.31 -0.76 -6.02
N GLY A 57 -2.99 -0.91 -5.89
CA GLY A 57 -2.36 -1.35 -4.64
C GLY A 57 -2.63 -0.41 -3.47
N LEU A 58 -2.77 0.91 -3.74
CA LEU A 58 -3.11 1.88 -2.71
C LEU A 58 -4.53 1.67 -2.17
N VAL A 59 -5.49 1.39 -3.02
CA VAL A 59 -6.87 1.04 -2.60
C VAL A 59 -6.86 -0.21 -1.74
N ARG A 60 -6.16 -1.28 -2.16
CA ARG A 60 -6.11 -2.53 -1.40
C ARG A 60 -5.42 -2.37 -0.05
N HIS A 61 -4.35 -1.57 0.02
CA HIS A 61 -3.72 -1.19 1.29
C HIS A 61 -4.71 -0.46 2.21
N THR A 62 -5.40 0.55 1.69
CA THR A 62 -6.42 1.31 2.42
C THR A 62 -7.54 0.41 2.93
N LYS A 63 -8.10 -0.47 2.08
CA LYS A 63 -9.12 -1.46 2.49
C LYS A 63 -8.60 -2.38 3.59
N ALA A 64 -7.36 -2.86 3.49
CA ALA A 64 -6.74 -3.70 4.53
C ALA A 64 -6.64 -2.95 5.87
N ALA A 65 -6.23 -1.69 5.87
CA ALA A 65 -6.17 -0.88 7.08
C ALA A 65 -7.55 -0.67 7.72
N VAL A 66 -8.57 -0.39 6.90
CA VAL A 66 -9.96 -0.24 7.35
C VAL A 66 -10.52 -1.56 7.90
N LYS A 67 -10.26 -2.70 7.22
CA LYS A 67 -10.69 -4.04 7.69
C LYS A 67 -10.05 -4.39 9.04
N ILE A 68 -8.74 -4.18 9.20
CA ILE A 68 -8.04 -4.37 10.49
C ILE A 68 -8.69 -3.53 11.59
N ALA A 69 -8.94 -2.25 11.31
CA ALA A 69 -9.57 -1.35 12.28
C ALA A 69 -10.98 -1.80 12.64
N HIS A 70 -11.78 -2.20 11.65
CA HIS A 70 -13.15 -2.69 11.88
C HIS A 70 -13.18 -3.91 12.79
N GLU A 71 -12.34 -4.91 12.53
CA GLU A 71 -12.20 -6.11 13.37
C GLU A 71 -11.78 -5.75 14.81
N LEU A 72 -10.77 -4.90 14.96
CA LEU A 72 -10.30 -4.48 16.27
C LEU A 72 -11.37 -3.69 17.04
N LEU A 73 -12.07 -2.75 16.39
CA LEU A 73 -13.17 -1.98 16.98
C LEU A 73 -14.35 -2.87 17.40
N GLY A 74 -14.47 -4.07 16.83
CA GLY A 74 -15.41 -5.11 17.24
C GLY A 74 -15.10 -5.72 18.61
N LEU A 75 -13.88 -5.59 19.13
CA LEU A 75 -13.50 -6.13 20.44
C LEU A 75 -14.04 -5.27 21.59
N ASP A 76 -14.46 -5.91 22.67
CA ASP A 76 -15.06 -5.24 23.83
C ASP A 76 -14.18 -4.12 24.42
N MET A 77 -12.87 -4.30 24.42
CA MET A 77 -11.94 -3.31 24.94
C MET A 77 -12.00 -1.99 24.14
N TYR A 78 -12.17 -2.06 22.82
CA TYR A 78 -12.25 -0.87 21.97
C TYR A 78 -13.68 -0.30 21.90
N LYS A 79 -14.71 -1.16 21.95
CA LYS A 79 -16.11 -0.71 22.05
C LYS A 79 -16.36 0.16 23.27
N ARG A 80 -15.65 -0.10 24.38
CA ARG A 80 -15.75 0.68 25.62
C ARG A 80 -14.86 1.93 25.63
N ALA A 81 -13.79 1.93 24.82
CA ALA A 81 -12.80 3.00 24.80
C ALA A 81 -13.23 4.20 23.93
N TYR A 82 -14.06 3.97 22.91
CA TYR A 82 -14.44 4.97 21.93
C TYR A 82 -15.95 5.05 21.76
N SER A 83 -16.48 6.26 21.60
CA SER A 83 -17.89 6.44 21.22
C SER A 83 -18.14 5.87 19.81
N SER A 84 -19.43 5.63 19.47
CA SER A 84 -19.82 5.17 18.13
C SER A 84 -19.27 6.09 17.03
N ASP A 85 -19.45 7.41 17.19
CA ASP A 85 -18.99 8.40 16.22
C ASP A 85 -17.46 8.42 16.10
N GLN A 86 -16.73 8.27 17.23
CA GLN A 86 -15.28 8.18 17.18
C GLN A 86 -14.81 6.93 16.40
N GLN A 87 -15.46 5.78 16.61
CA GLN A 87 -15.15 4.57 15.86
C GLN A 87 -15.41 4.76 14.36
N ASP A 88 -16.55 5.35 14.01
CA ASP A 88 -16.92 5.65 12.62
C ASP A 88 -15.90 6.63 11.97
N LEU A 89 -15.53 7.71 12.68
CA LEU A 89 -14.53 8.66 12.20
C LEU A 89 -13.13 8.06 12.06
N MET A 90 -12.75 7.07 12.88
CA MET A 90 -11.47 6.37 12.75
C MET A 90 -11.43 5.51 11.48
N LEU A 91 -12.55 4.85 11.10
CA LEU A 91 -12.66 4.15 9.83
C LEU A 91 -12.54 5.12 8.65
N VAL A 92 -13.22 6.27 8.72
CA VAL A 92 -13.12 7.32 7.69
C VAL A 92 -11.70 7.87 7.60
N ALA A 93 -11.03 8.08 8.74
CA ALA A 93 -9.64 8.53 8.76
C ALA A 93 -8.73 7.56 7.98
N LEU A 94 -8.93 6.25 8.17
CA LEU A 94 -8.19 5.23 7.42
C LEU A 94 -8.57 5.18 5.94
N MET A 95 -9.82 5.45 5.56
CA MET A 95 -10.20 5.55 4.14
C MET A 95 -9.50 6.70 3.43
N LEU A 96 -9.13 7.76 4.15
CA LEU A 96 -8.61 9.00 3.57
C LEU A 96 -7.12 9.25 3.84
N HIS A 97 -6.47 8.51 4.77
CA HIS A 97 -5.12 8.81 5.28
C HIS A 97 -4.07 9.01 4.18
N ASP A 98 -4.13 8.21 3.15
CA ASP A 98 -3.23 8.23 1.98
C ASP A 98 -3.90 8.89 0.74
N GLY A 99 -5.02 9.55 0.90
CA GLY A 99 -5.84 10.11 -0.19
C GLY A 99 -5.07 11.05 -1.12
N TRP A 100 -4.17 11.83 -0.56
CA TRP A 100 -3.32 12.77 -1.31
C TRP A 100 -1.84 12.37 -1.29
N LYS A 101 -1.57 11.07 -1.36
CA LYS A 101 -0.22 10.49 -1.26
C LYS A 101 0.81 11.09 -2.21
N HIS A 102 0.39 11.48 -3.40
CA HIS A 102 1.26 12.13 -4.41
C HIS A 102 1.08 13.65 -4.45
N GLY A 103 0.39 14.25 -3.47
CA GLY A 103 0.10 15.69 -3.43
C GLY A 103 -1.11 16.08 -4.28
N LEU A 104 -1.41 17.41 -4.31
CA LEU A 104 -2.56 17.96 -5.03
C LEU A 104 -2.32 18.02 -6.54
N ASP A 105 -1.09 18.30 -6.95
CA ASP A 105 -0.69 18.50 -8.36
C ASP A 105 0.01 17.24 -8.94
N ALA A 106 -0.43 16.05 -8.54
CA ALA A 106 0.19 14.81 -8.97
C ALA A 106 0.03 14.58 -10.48
N THR A 107 1.15 14.26 -11.12
CA THR A 107 1.22 13.84 -12.53
C THR A 107 1.57 12.34 -12.60
N PRO A 108 1.36 11.67 -13.76
CA PRO A 108 1.81 10.30 -13.95
C PRO A 108 3.29 10.14 -13.58
N GLY A 109 3.60 9.17 -12.70
CA GLY A 109 4.96 8.93 -12.19
C GLY A 109 5.37 9.75 -10.97
N SER A 110 4.47 10.56 -10.41
CA SER A 110 4.72 11.27 -9.14
C SER A 110 5.06 10.30 -8.01
N PHE A 111 5.96 10.76 -7.11
CA PHE A 111 6.34 10.00 -5.91
C PHE A 111 5.49 10.41 -4.71
N THR A 112 5.58 9.59 -3.66
CA THR A 112 4.97 9.92 -2.36
C THR A 112 5.53 11.24 -1.83
N VAL A 113 4.62 12.16 -1.48
CA VAL A 113 4.94 13.42 -0.80
C VAL A 113 4.98 13.14 0.70
N ALA A 114 6.07 13.53 1.35
CA ALA A 114 6.27 13.22 2.77
C ALA A 114 5.19 13.87 3.67
N GLU A 115 4.73 15.05 3.29
CA GLU A 115 3.69 15.82 3.99
C GLU A 115 2.26 15.44 3.58
N HIS A 116 2.04 14.36 2.80
CA HIS A 116 0.71 13.97 2.31
C HIS A 116 -0.37 13.89 3.41
N PRO A 117 -0.09 13.49 4.67
CA PRO A 117 -1.09 13.50 5.73
C PRO A 117 -1.62 14.90 6.03
N SER A 118 -0.71 15.88 6.14
CA SER A 118 -1.08 17.28 6.35
C SER A 118 -1.76 17.89 5.13
N VAL A 119 -1.37 17.49 3.93
CA VAL A 119 -2.04 17.89 2.67
C VAL A 119 -3.49 17.40 2.67
N CYS A 120 -3.73 16.14 3.04
CA CYS A 120 -5.08 15.57 3.11
C CYS A 120 -5.94 16.30 4.16
N ALA A 121 -5.43 16.51 5.36
CA ALA A 121 -6.16 17.19 6.43
C ALA A 121 -6.47 18.65 6.07
N ALA A 122 -5.52 19.37 5.51
CA ALA A 122 -5.73 20.75 5.04
C ALA A 122 -6.78 20.81 3.92
N TRP A 123 -6.74 19.87 2.98
CA TRP A 123 -7.73 19.78 1.92
C TRP A 123 -9.14 19.52 2.46
N ILE A 124 -9.32 18.63 3.44
CA ILE A 124 -10.62 18.41 4.09
C ILE A 124 -11.13 19.70 4.71
N LYS A 125 -10.29 20.38 5.50
CA LYS A 125 -10.66 21.64 6.20
C LYS A 125 -11.00 22.79 5.25
N GLN A 126 -10.38 22.85 4.08
CA GLN A 126 -10.57 23.90 3.09
C GLN A 126 -11.69 23.63 2.08
N SER A 127 -12.10 22.37 1.94
CA SER A 127 -13.14 21.94 1.02
C SER A 127 -14.55 22.09 1.62
N GLU A 128 -15.57 21.83 0.79
CA GLU A 128 -16.96 21.77 1.23
C GLU A 128 -17.22 20.70 2.30
N LEU A 129 -16.33 19.70 2.42
CA LEU A 129 -16.43 18.61 3.40
C LEU A 129 -16.43 19.13 4.85
N SER A 130 -15.70 20.21 5.13
CA SER A 130 -15.63 20.80 6.47
C SER A 130 -16.98 21.27 7.02
N ARG A 131 -17.99 21.43 6.16
CA ARG A 131 -19.35 21.87 6.53
C ARG A 131 -20.32 20.71 6.73
N LEU A 132 -19.90 19.48 6.42
CA LEU A 132 -20.78 18.31 6.51
C LEU A 132 -20.82 17.68 7.91
N LEU A 133 -19.82 17.97 8.75
CA LEU A 133 -19.73 17.49 10.12
C LEU A 133 -19.42 18.64 11.08
N PRO A 134 -19.71 18.49 12.38
CA PRO A 134 -19.27 19.43 13.43
C PRO A 134 -17.75 19.64 13.42
N GLU A 135 -17.30 20.82 13.80
CA GLU A 135 -15.88 21.23 13.79
C GLU A 135 -15.00 20.27 14.62
N ASP A 136 -15.47 19.87 15.79
CA ASP A 136 -14.78 18.93 16.68
C ASP A 136 -14.61 17.54 16.04
N GLN A 137 -15.58 17.08 15.24
CA GLN A 137 -15.46 15.83 14.48
C GLN A 137 -14.48 15.96 13.30
N ILE A 138 -14.48 17.11 12.62
CA ILE A 138 -13.49 17.39 11.56
C ILE A 138 -12.08 17.45 12.16
N ASP A 139 -11.91 18.11 13.31
CA ASP A 139 -10.60 18.18 13.99
C ASP A 139 -10.14 16.81 14.49
N PHE A 140 -11.04 15.98 15.02
CA PHE A 140 -10.73 14.60 15.39
C PHE A 140 -10.26 13.78 14.19
N LEU A 141 -11.02 13.82 13.09
CA LEU A 141 -10.71 13.14 11.84
C LEU A 141 -9.35 13.57 11.29
N CYS A 142 -9.15 14.88 11.13
CA CYS A 142 -7.92 15.44 10.60
C CYS A 142 -6.71 15.12 11.49
N GLY A 143 -6.87 15.17 12.81
CA GLY A 143 -5.81 14.80 13.75
C GLY A 143 -5.39 13.33 13.64
N CYS A 144 -6.33 12.44 13.36
CA CYS A 144 -6.01 11.02 13.06
C CYS A 144 -5.26 10.88 11.74
N ILE A 145 -5.69 11.59 10.69
CA ILE A 145 -5.04 11.57 9.38
C ILE A 145 -3.63 12.15 9.46
N GLU A 146 -3.44 13.33 10.04
CA GLU A 146 -2.13 14.01 10.09
C GLU A 146 -1.05 13.20 10.82
N SER A 147 -1.44 12.41 11.81
CA SER A 147 -0.52 11.68 12.67
C SER A 147 -0.33 10.20 12.29
N HIS A 148 -0.98 9.71 11.21
CA HIS A 148 -0.97 8.28 10.89
C HIS A 148 0.43 7.71 10.62
N MET A 149 1.37 8.54 10.13
CA MET A 149 2.75 8.13 9.88
C MET A 149 3.53 7.74 11.16
N GLY A 150 3.08 8.17 12.35
CA GLY A 150 3.68 7.79 13.61
C GLY A 150 5.15 8.19 13.73
N GLN A 151 6.03 7.21 13.91
CA GLN A 151 7.47 7.43 14.05
C GLN A 151 8.17 7.85 12.74
N TRP A 152 7.54 7.66 11.57
CA TRP A 152 8.07 8.08 10.26
C TRP A 152 7.61 9.49 9.89
N ASN A 153 7.67 10.40 10.85
CA ASN A 153 7.21 11.77 10.77
C ASN A 153 8.27 12.79 10.33
N THR A 154 9.44 12.32 9.89
CA THR A 154 10.56 13.18 9.52
C THR A 154 10.80 13.20 8.01
N ASP A 155 11.20 14.35 7.49
CA ASP A 155 11.70 14.46 6.13
C ASP A 155 13.02 13.69 5.96
N TYR A 156 13.10 12.93 4.88
CA TYR A 156 14.25 12.05 4.63
C TYR A 156 15.58 12.81 4.51
N ARG A 157 15.56 13.99 3.89
CA ARG A 157 16.77 14.78 3.60
C ARG A 157 17.19 15.63 4.80
N SER A 158 16.26 16.43 5.31
CA SER A 158 16.53 17.39 6.39
C SER A 158 16.57 16.75 7.78
N LYS A 159 16.01 15.54 7.94
CA LYS A 159 15.80 14.84 9.22
C LYS A 159 14.94 15.63 10.23
N LYS A 160 14.28 16.69 9.78
CA LYS A 160 13.36 17.48 10.62
C LYS A 160 12.00 16.81 10.70
N ALA A 161 11.38 16.89 11.87
CA ALA A 161 9.98 16.50 12.03
C ALA A 161 9.09 17.44 11.20
N ILE A 162 8.27 16.85 10.31
CA ILE A 162 7.36 17.55 9.40
C ILE A 162 5.89 17.19 9.64
N LEU A 163 5.65 16.11 10.39
CA LEU A 163 4.32 15.64 10.73
C LEU A 163 4.18 15.50 12.26
N PRO A 164 2.96 15.65 12.81
CA PRO A 164 2.72 15.37 14.21
C PRO A 164 2.83 13.87 14.51
N ILE A 165 3.30 13.54 15.71
CA ILE A 165 3.23 12.16 16.23
C ILE A 165 1.84 11.90 16.83
N PRO A 166 1.34 10.65 16.82
CA PRO A 166 0.06 10.30 17.44
C PRO A 166 0.11 10.50 18.97
N LYS A 167 -0.76 11.35 19.48
CA LYS A 167 -0.84 11.68 20.92
C LYS A 167 -2.01 11.01 21.60
N THR A 168 -3.20 11.06 20.99
CA THR A 168 -4.42 10.50 21.56
C THR A 168 -4.52 8.99 21.32
N PRO A 169 -5.31 8.25 22.12
CA PRO A 169 -5.56 6.82 21.87
C PRO A 169 -6.09 6.54 20.47
N ALA A 170 -7.01 7.38 19.93
CA ALA A 170 -7.56 7.22 18.59
C ALA A 170 -6.51 7.42 17.49
N GLN A 171 -5.65 8.43 17.62
CA GLN A 171 -4.53 8.65 16.69
C GLN A 171 -3.56 7.46 16.68
N LYS A 172 -3.24 6.94 17.87
CA LYS A 172 -2.38 5.74 18.00
C LYS A 172 -3.01 4.51 17.37
N PHE A 173 -4.31 4.35 17.52
CA PHE A 173 -5.06 3.23 16.94
C PHE A 173 -5.06 3.32 15.39
N VAL A 174 -5.35 4.49 14.82
CA VAL A 174 -5.33 4.70 13.37
C VAL A 174 -3.93 4.43 12.81
N HIS A 175 -2.87 4.98 13.43
CA HIS A 175 -1.48 4.65 13.07
C HIS A 175 -1.21 3.14 13.12
N GLN A 176 -1.71 2.45 14.15
CA GLN A 176 -1.48 1.01 14.34
C GLN A 176 -2.15 0.18 13.25
N ALA A 177 -3.39 0.51 12.85
CA ALA A 177 -4.11 -0.19 11.80
C ALA A 177 -3.43 -0.02 10.44
N ASP A 178 -3.02 1.19 10.08
CA ASP A 178 -2.21 1.47 8.88
C ASP A 178 -0.87 0.72 8.92
N TYR A 179 -0.15 0.79 10.03
CA TYR A 179 1.11 0.07 10.22
C TYR A 179 0.94 -1.42 9.97
N LEU A 180 -0.08 -2.06 10.53
CA LEU A 180 -0.35 -3.49 10.33
C LEU A 180 -0.65 -3.81 8.87
N ALA A 181 -1.45 -3.00 8.19
CA ALA A 181 -1.75 -3.16 6.77
C ALA A 181 -0.51 -3.07 5.87
N SER A 182 0.54 -2.40 6.34
CA SER A 182 1.82 -2.29 5.61
C SER A 182 2.79 -3.45 5.88
N ARG A 183 2.43 -4.48 6.66
CA ARG A 183 3.35 -5.58 7.03
C ARG A 183 3.30 -6.73 6.04
N LYS A 184 4.44 -7.10 5.46
CA LYS A 184 4.59 -8.14 4.42
C LYS A 184 4.06 -9.53 4.81
N TYR A 185 4.06 -9.84 6.10
CA TYR A 185 3.61 -11.13 6.61
C TYR A 185 2.10 -11.19 6.88
N LEU A 186 1.38 -10.07 6.79
CA LEU A 186 -0.07 -10.03 6.85
C LEU A 186 -0.60 -10.05 5.41
N ILE A 187 -1.29 -11.12 5.05
CA ILE A 187 -1.82 -11.32 3.71
C ILE A 187 -3.35 -11.29 3.79
N PHE A 188 -3.96 -10.43 2.98
CA PHE A 188 -5.40 -10.37 2.76
C PHE A 188 -5.70 -10.93 1.37
N ASP A 189 -6.66 -11.82 1.29
CA ASP A 189 -7.22 -12.26 0.02
C ASP A 189 -8.35 -11.29 -0.36
N PHE A 190 -8.18 -10.58 -1.45
CA PHE A 190 -9.20 -9.68 -1.99
C PHE A 190 -10.00 -10.33 -3.12
N GLY A 191 -9.66 -11.58 -3.50
CA GLY A 191 -10.20 -12.23 -4.69
C GLY A 191 -9.80 -11.52 -6.00
N ASP A 192 -10.16 -12.12 -7.13
CA ASP A 192 -9.81 -11.58 -8.45
C ASP A 192 -10.70 -10.37 -8.87
N HIS A 193 -11.66 -9.97 -8.04
CA HIS A 193 -12.68 -9.00 -8.42
C HIS A 193 -12.36 -7.55 -8.04
N TYR A 194 -11.25 -7.26 -7.38
CA TYR A 194 -11.06 -5.93 -6.76
C TYR A 194 -10.35 -4.90 -7.63
N TYR A 195 -9.78 -5.28 -8.75
CA TYR A 195 -9.27 -4.31 -9.71
C TYR A 195 -8.82 -4.95 -11.02
N GLU A 196 -9.73 -5.09 -11.96
CA GLU A 196 -9.37 -4.98 -13.36
C GLU A 196 -9.92 -3.64 -13.85
N PRO A 197 -9.10 -2.72 -14.38
CA PRO A 197 -9.63 -1.65 -15.21
C PRO A 197 -10.34 -2.36 -16.37
N GLU A 198 -11.61 -1.99 -16.65
CA GLU A 198 -12.29 -2.44 -17.86
C GLU A 198 -11.42 -2.03 -19.05
N ASP A 199 -10.66 -2.99 -19.56
CA ASP A 199 -9.83 -2.81 -20.74
C ASP A 199 -10.78 -2.86 -21.96
N ASP A 200 -11.07 -1.67 -22.47
CA ASP A 200 -11.80 -1.49 -23.73
C ASP A 200 -10.88 -1.76 -24.93
N ASN A 201 -10.05 -2.81 -24.85
CA ASN A 201 -9.33 -3.34 -26.01
C ASN A 201 -8.98 -4.81 -25.81
N GLN A 202 -9.64 -5.62 -26.57
CA GLN A 202 -9.28 -7.02 -26.84
C GLN A 202 -7.80 -7.15 -27.22
N SER A 203 -7.20 -8.22 -26.71
CA SER A 203 -5.95 -8.84 -27.12
C SER A 203 -4.66 -8.15 -26.63
N THR A 204 -4.18 -8.62 -25.53
CA THR A 204 -3.00 -9.48 -25.39
C THR A 204 -2.92 -9.84 -23.92
N SER A 205 -3.26 -11.06 -23.57
CA SER A 205 -2.97 -11.67 -22.28
C SER A 205 -1.46 -11.52 -22.03
N GLU A 206 -1.04 -10.59 -21.17
CA GLU A 206 0.24 -10.81 -20.51
C GLU A 206 0.10 -12.13 -19.75
N PRO A 207 1.02 -13.08 -19.93
CA PRO A 207 0.94 -14.35 -19.24
C PRO A 207 0.94 -14.08 -17.74
N GLU A 208 -0.01 -14.70 -17.05
CA GLU A 208 -0.03 -14.85 -15.59
C GLU A 208 1.41 -14.98 -15.11
N LYS A 209 1.93 -13.96 -14.37
CA LYS A 209 3.32 -13.97 -13.93
C LYS A 209 3.52 -15.26 -13.15
N ASP A 210 4.22 -16.19 -13.76
CA ASP A 210 4.36 -17.54 -13.27
C ASP A 210 4.94 -17.48 -11.86
N ARG A 211 4.10 -17.68 -10.86
CA ARG A 211 4.48 -17.70 -9.43
C ARG A 211 5.68 -18.63 -9.19
N ASN A 212 5.79 -19.67 -10.02
CA ASN A 212 6.91 -20.58 -10.00
C ASN A 212 8.19 -19.89 -10.50
N LEU A 213 8.08 -18.98 -11.46
CA LEU A 213 9.21 -18.19 -11.94
C LEU A 213 9.69 -17.19 -10.87
N GLU A 214 8.81 -16.51 -10.19
CA GLU A 214 9.18 -15.57 -9.11
C GLU A 214 9.89 -16.31 -7.95
N LEU A 215 9.38 -17.47 -7.57
CA LEU A 215 10.01 -18.33 -6.55
C LEU A 215 11.38 -18.85 -7.00
N ALA A 216 11.50 -19.25 -8.26
CA ALA A 216 12.75 -19.73 -8.83
C ALA A 216 13.81 -18.60 -8.90
N ILE A 217 13.42 -17.39 -9.30
CA ILE A 217 14.29 -16.21 -9.29
C ILE A 217 14.77 -15.87 -7.88
N ALA A 218 13.85 -15.87 -6.91
CA ALA A 218 14.20 -15.60 -5.50
C ALA A 218 15.20 -16.62 -4.96
N CYS A 219 15.03 -17.90 -5.31
CA CYS A 219 15.96 -18.97 -4.97
C CYS A 219 17.35 -18.73 -5.58
N ILE A 220 17.43 -18.35 -6.86
CA ILE A 220 18.71 -18.04 -7.54
C ILE A 220 19.43 -16.88 -6.86
N VAL A 221 18.71 -15.81 -6.52
CA VAL A 221 19.28 -14.65 -5.82
C VAL A 221 19.87 -15.05 -4.47
N ASP A 222 19.20 -15.92 -3.72
CA ASP A 222 19.68 -16.43 -2.43
C ASP A 222 20.94 -17.33 -2.61
N ILE A 223 20.94 -18.22 -3.61
CA ILE A 223 22.09 -19.05 -3.94
C ILE A 223 23.30 -18.18 -4.33
N CYS A 224 23.12 -17.20 -5.21
CA CYS A 224 24.17 -16.26 -5.59
C CYS A 224 24.79 -15.57 -4.37
N LYS A 225 23.96 -15.11 -3.44
CA LYS A 225 24.41 -14.48 -2.21
C LYS A 225 25.23 -15.42 -1.34
N LYS A 226 24.74 -16.64 -1.10
CA LYS A 226 25.42 -17.67 -0.29
C LYS A 226 26.77 -18.09 -0.90
N LEU A 227 26.84 -18.25 -2.21
CA LEU A 227 28.10 -18.55 -2.90
C LEU A 227 29.16 -17.46 -2.71
N ILE A 228 28.77 -16.20 -2.85
CA ILE A 228 29.67 -15.06 -2.66
C ILE A 228 30.12 -14.97 -1.18
N GLU A 229 29.23 -15.19 -0.23
CA GLU A 229 29.52 -15.20 1.20
C GLU A 229 30.44 -16.38 1.58
N SER A 230 30.39 -17.51 0.85
CA SER A 230 31.30 -18.66 1.04
C SER A 230 32.67 -18.50 0.35
N GLY A 231 32.91 -17.36 -0.33
CA GLY A 231 34.20 -17.03 -0.93
C GLY A 231 34.30 -17.35 -2.44
N VAL A 232 33.21 -17.76 -3.09
CA VAL A 232 33.20 -17.90 -4.55
C VAL A 232 33.26 -16.51 -5.20
N SER A 233 34.06 -16.37 -6.24
CA SER A 233 34.21 -15.11 -6.97
C SER A 233 32.86 -14.61 -7.48
N ARG A 234 32.56 -13.35 -7.18
CA ARG A 234 31.35 -12.68 -7.66
C ARG A 234 31.23 -12.72 -9.19
N ASP A 235 32.35 -12.59 -9.89
CA ASP A 235 32.38 -12.64 -11.35
C ASP A 235 32.04 -14.03 -11.88
N ASP A 236 32.50 -15.12 -11.23
CA ASP A 236 32.15 -16.48 -11.63
C ASP A 236 30.67 -16.79 -11.41
N VAL A 237 30.10 -16.35 -10.27
CA VAL A 237 28.67 -16.51 -9.97
C VAL A 237 27.81 -15.82 -11.03
N TYR A 238 28.07 -14.53 -11.32
CA TYR A 238 27.27 -13.79 -12.28
C TYR A 238 27.61 -14.10 -13.74
N ARG A 239 28.73 -14.73 -14.03
CA ARG A 239 29.02 -15.29 -15.35
C ARG A 239 28.07 -16.42 -15.67
N ILE A 240 27.84 -17.36 -14.74
CA ILE A 240 26.87 -18.46 -14.92
C ILE A 240 25.47 -17.91 -15.19
N VAL A 241 25.05 -16.88 -14.46
CA VAL A 241 23.76 -16.22 -14.72
C VAL A 241 23.73 -15.65 -16.13
N SER A 242 24.76 -14.91 -16.52
CA SER A 242 24.84 -14.25 -17.83
C SER A 242 24.83 -15.24 -19.00
N GLU A 243 25.64 -16.28 -18.92
CA GLU A 243 25.76 -17.30 -19.99
C GLU A 243 24.44 -18.04 -20.26
N ASN A 244 23.57 -18.13 -19.27
CA ASN A 244 22.29 -18.85 -19.36
C ASN A 244 21.06 -17.93 -19.42
N ASN A 245 21.27 -16.60 -19.39
CA ASN A 245 20.20 -15.58 -19.39
C ASN A 245 20.40 -14.55 -20.50
N GLY A 246 20.75 -15.03 -21.71
CA GLY A 246 20.90 -14.16 -22.88
C GLY A 246 21.92 -13.03 -22.72
N GLY A 247 22.99 -13.25 -21.97
CA GLY A 247 24.03 -12.27 -21.69
C GLY A 247 23.71 -11.32 -20.51
N ASN A 248 22.56 -11.46 -19.86
CA ASN A 248 22.18 -10.57 -18.76
C ASN A 248 22.63 -11.15 -17.41
N ARG A 249 23.40 -10.37 -16.65
CA ARG A 249 23.92 -10.74 -15.32
C ARG A 249 22.89 -10.62 -14.20
N ASN A 250 21.72 -9.98 -14.44
CA ASN A 250 20.71 -9.76 -13.40
C ASN A 250 19.75 -10.95 -13.31
N PRO A 251 19.70 -11.72 -12.19
CA PRO A 251 18.76 -12.82 -12.03
C PRO A 251 17.29 -12.41 -12.17
N ASN A 252 16.94 -11.16 -11.82
CA ASN A 252 15.58 -10.67 -11.93
C ASN A 252 15.10 -10.45 -13.37
N SER A 253 15.99 -10.59 -14.35
CA SER A 253 15.65 -10.50 -15.78
C SER A 253 15.34 -11.86 -16.42
N ILE A 254 15.37 -12.95 -15.66
CA ILE A 254 15.03 -14.30 -16.13
C ILE A 254 13.55 -14.33 -16.50
N LYS A 255 13.25 -14.90 -17.69
CA LYS A 255 11.90 -14.83 -18.27
C LYS A 255 11.11 -16.14 -18.18
N THR A 256 11.78 -17.28 -17.94
CA THR A 256 11.11 -18.58 -17.89
C THR A 256 11.64 -19.43 -16.75
N VAL A 257 10.80 -20.38 -16.28
CA VAL A 257 11.16 -21.33 -15.21
C VAL A 257 12.28 -22.27 -15.65
N GLU A 258 12.31 -22.70 -16.91
CA GLU A 258 13.33 -23.61 -17.44
C GLU A 258 14.73 -22.96 -17.38
N VAL A 259 14.82 -21.67 -17.74
CA VAL A 259 16.06 -20.89 -17.63
C VAL A 259 16.47 -20.76 -16.17
N ALA A 260 15.53 -20.49 -15.28
CA ALA A 260 15.78 -20.36 -13.86
C ALA A 260 16.31 -21.70 -13.27
N VAL A 261 15.69 -22.83 -13.60
CA VAL A 261 16.13 -24.16 -13.15
C VAL A 261 17.53 -24.48 -13.66
N THR A 262 17.83 -24.15 -14.93
CA THR A 262 19.16 -24.37 -15.51
C THR A 262 20.23 -23.58 -14.78
N ILE A 263 19.98 -22.29 -14.49
CA ILE A 263 20.91 -21.43 -13.75
C ILE A 263 21.10 -21.95 -12.32
N LYS A 264 20.02 -22.31 -11.63
CA LYS A 264 20.07 -22.86 -10.28
C LYS A 264 20.99 -24.07 -10.21
N ASN A 265 20.79 -25.09 -11.09
CA ASN A 265 21.57 -26.30 -11.09
C ASN A 265 23.07 -26.03 -11.30
N LYS A 266 23.42 -25.13 -12.23
CA LYS A 266 24.81 -24.75 -12.47
C LYS A 266 25.45 -23.95 -11.32
N LEU A 267 24.68 -23.16 -10.61
CA LEU A 267 25.17 -22.46 -9.41
C LEU A 267 25.41 -23.44 -8.26
N GLU A 268 24.57 -24.45 -8.09
CA GLU A 268 24.74 -25.50 -7.09
C GLU A 268 25.97 -26.41 -7.36
N GLU A 269 26.41 -26.50 -8.61
CA GLU A 269 27.66 -27.21 -8.96
C GLU A 269 28.92 -26.48 -8.47
N LEU A 270 28.85 -25.16 -8.26
CA LEU A 270 29.95 -24.38 -7.66
C LEU A 270 30.10 -24.60 -6.15
N GLN A 271 29.15 -25.26 -5.50
CA GLN A 271 29.22 -25.59 -4.07
C GLN A 271 29.98 -26.91 -3.79
N LYS A 272 30.28 -27.70 -4.82
CA LYS A 272 30.99 -28.98 -4.73
C LYS A 272 32.48 -28.79 -4.93
#